data_550dc392c0828274914644c361680bb3
#
_entry.id   550dc392c0828274914644c361680bb3
#
_cell.length_a   1.000
_cell.length_b   1.000
_cell.length_c   1.000
_cell.angle_alpha   90.00
_cell.angle_beta   90.00
_cell.angle_gamma   90.00
#
_symmetry.space_group_name_H-M   'P 1'
#
loop_
_entity.id
_entity.type
_entity.pdbx_description
1 polymer ?
#
loop_
_entity_poly.entity_id
_entity_poly.type
_entity_poly.pdbx_seq_one_letter_code
_entity_poly.pdbx_strand_id
1 'polypeptide(L)'
;IYLAERTKAIRKLPYAVRQLLIGVLFGGLAILGTEFGIKTDGAIINARDASPICAGLLFGAPAGIIAGLIGGVERWFAVLWGAGQYTRLACSISTVLAGVFAAVLRKFMFDNKKPKWYYCLATATITEVIHMLMIFLTNMTDARTAFSFVRTCSLPMIAVNSLAVMLA
;
A
#
# COMPACT_ATOMS: atom_id res chain seq x y z
N ILE A 1 -9.61 4.43 -12.97
CA ILE A 1 -9.96 5.32 -11.85
C ILE A 1 -10.97 6.37 -12.33
N TYR A 2 -10.71 7.07 -13.42
CA TYR A 2 -11.61 8.07 -14.02
C TYR A 2 -13.00 7.52 -14.41
N LEU A 3 -13.06 6.25 -14.80
CA LEU A 3 -14.31 5.54 -15.14
C LEU A 3 -15.21 5.27 -13.94
N ALA A 4 -14.63 4.99 -12.76
CA ALA A 4 -15.42 4.70 -11.55
C ALA A 4 -16.12 5.97 -11.00
N GLU A 5 -15.50 7.15 -11.12
CA GLU A 5 -16.15 8.40 -10.74
C GLU A 5 -17.24 8.86 -11.73
N ARG A 6 -17.18 8.45 -12.99
CA ARG A 6 -18.17 8.78 -14.03
C ARG A 6 -19.41 7.90 -14.01
N THR A 7 -19.37 6.72 -13.40
CA THR A 7 -20.55 5.85 -13.32
C THR A 7 -21.58 6.46 -12.37
N LYS A 8 -22.65 7.01 -12.94
CA LYS A 8 -23.80 7.60 -12.19
C LYS A 8 -24.34 6.65 -11.11
N ALA A 9 -24.15 5.34 -11.28
CA ALA A 9 -24.56 4.32 -10.31
C ALA A 9 -23.77 4.41 -8.99
N ILE A 10 -22.44 4.56 -9.03
CA ILE A 10 -21.60 4.61 -7.83
C ILE A 10 -21.83 5.91 -7.05
N ARG A 11 -22.14 7.03 -7.74
CA ARG A 11 -22.45 8.31 -7.11
C ARG A 11 -23.74 8.30 -6.29
N LYS A 12 -24.69 7.42 -6.63
CA LYS A 12 -25.99 7.28 -5.92
C LYS A 12 -25.90 6.44 -4.65
N LEU A 13 -24.81 5.72 -4.44
CA LEU A 13 -24.63 4.86 -3.26
C LEU A 13 -24.37 5.71 -2.01
N PRO A 14 -24.83 5.26 -0.83
CA PRO A 14 -24.47 5.86 0.45
C PRO A 14 -22.94 5.90 0.61
N TYR A 15 -22.45 6.94 1.27
CA TYR A 15 -20.99 7.17 1.45
C TYR A 15 -20.26 5.91 1.98
N ALA A 16 -20.82 5.27 3.03
CA ALA A 16 -20.22 4.08 3.63
C ALA A 16 -20.08 2.91 2.64
N VAL A 17 -21.14 2.62 1.86
CA VAL A 17 -21.12 1.56 0.86
C VAL A 17 -20.11 1.85 -0.24
N ARG A 18 -20.05 3.09 -0.70
CA ARG A 18 -19.06 3.50 -1.70
C ARG A 18 -17.63 3.32 -1.19
N GLN A 19 -17.35 3.73 0.05
CA GLN A 19 -16.02 3.56 0.65
C GLN A 19 -15.64 2.09 0.82
N LEU A 20 -16.60 1.26 1.22
CA LEU A 20 -16.40 -0.19 1.33
C LEU A 20 -16.06 -0.81 -0.02
N LEU A 21 -16.85 -0.52 -1.06
CA LEU A 21 -16.62 -1.05 -2.40
C LEU A 21 -15.25 -0.64 -2.97
N ILE A 22 -14.88 0.63 -2.79
CA ILE A 22 -13.56 1.13 -3.21
C ILE A 22 -12.45 0.45 -2.40
N GLY A 23 -12.61 0.36 -1.09
CA GLY A 23 -11.64 -0.31 -0.22
C GLY A 23 -11.42 -1.77 -0.58
N VAL A 24 -12.50 -2.51 -0.87
CA VAL A 24 -12.42 -3.92 -1.32
C VAL A 24 -11.75 -4.02 -2.69
N LEU A 25 -12.10 -3.15 -3.64
CA LEU A 25 -11.48 -3.13 -4.97
C LEU A 25 -9.96 -2.90 -4.87
N PHE A 26 -9.55 -1.88 -4.13
CA PHE A 26 -8.14 -1.57 -3.95
C PHE A 26 -7.42 -2.60 -3.07
N GLY A 27 -8.12 -3.22 -2.12
CA GLY A 27 -7.62 -4.38 -1.39
C GLY A 27 -7.33 -5.56 -2.31
N GLY A 28 -8.23 -5.84 -3.26
CA GLY A 28 -8.01 -6.83 -4.32
C GLY A 28 -6.80 -6.51 -5.21
N LEU A 29 -6.63 -5.23 -5.57
CA LEU A 29 -5.42 -4.79 -6.31
C LEU A 29 -4.14 -4.94 -5.47
N ALA A 30 -4.21 -4.77 -4.16
CA ALA A 30 -3.07 -5.02 -3.27
C ALA A 30 -2.70 -6.52 -3.25
N ILE A 31 -3.69 -7.41 -3.22
CA ILE A 31 -3.48 -8.86 -3.33
C ILE A 31 -2.78 -9.20 -4.66
N LEU A 32 -3.30 -8.70 -5.78
CA LEU A 32 -2.68 -8.89 -7.08
C LEU A 32 -1.23 -8.35 -7.09
N GLY A 33 -0.99 -7.20 -6.46
CA GLY A 33 0.36 -6.65 -6.30
C GLY A 33 1.31 -7.60 -5.57
N THR A 34 0.84 -8.36 -4.57
CA THR A 34 1.63 -9.39 -3.89
C THR A 34 1.86 -10.60 -4.80
N GLU A 35 0.81 -11.13 -5.40
CA GLU A 35 0.85 -12.37 -6.20
C GLU A 35 1.73 -12.23 -7.46
N PHE A 36 1.65 -11.08 -8.13
CA PHE A 36 2.46 -10.78 -9.32
C PHE A 36 3.82 -10.13 -8.98
N GLY A 37 4.17 -10.03 -7.71
CA GLY A 37 5.46 -9.51 -7.28
C GLY A 37 6.63 -10.42 -7.68
N ILE A 38 7.80 -9.82 -7.85
CA ILE A 38 9.05 -10.54 -8.16
C ILE A 38 9.56 -11.20 -6.88
N LYS A 39 9.57 -12.53 -6.87
CA LYS A 39 10.05 -13.31 -5.73
C LYS A 39 11.59 -13.34 -5.74
N THR A 40 12.16 -12.96 -4.60
CA THR A 40 13.60 -13.02 -4.32
C THR A 40 13.82 -13.88 -3.08
N ASP A 41 15.07 -14.18 -2.74
CA ASP A 41 15.40 -15.00 -1.56
C ASP A 41 14.87 -14.37 -0.26
N GLY A 42 13.65 -14.73 0.14
CA GLY A 42 13.02 -14.30 1.39
C GLY A 42 12.19 -13.02 1.32
N ALA A 43 12.10 -12.34 0.15
CA ALA A 43 11.29 -11.13 -0.05
C ALA A 43 10.45 -11.21 -1.33
N ILE A 44 9.51 -10.30 -1.46
CA ILE A 44 8.72 -10.09 -2.69
C ILE A 44 8.77 -8.60 -3.04
N ILE A 45 9.39 -8.28 -4.16
CA ILE A 45 9.39 -6.92 -4.72
C ILE A 45 8.06 -6.70 -5.42
N ASN A 46 7.28 -5.72 -5.00
CA ASN A 46 5.92 -5.54 -5.49
C ASN A 46 5.43 -4.08 -5.44
N ALA A 47 4.30 -3.83 -6.09
CA ALA A 47 3.60 -2.54 -6.11
C ALA A 47 2.36 -2.53 -5.19
N ARG A 48 2.29 -3.40 -4.19
CA ARG A 48 1.12 -3.60 -3.34
C ARG A 48 0.72 -2.34 -2.58
N ASP A 49 1.69 -1.63 -2.01
CA ASP A 49 1.44 -0.51 -1.10
C ASP A 49 0.90 0.73 -1.83
N ALA A 50 1.12 0.83 -3.16
CA ALA A 50 0.47 1.85 -3.98
C ALA A 50 -1.06 1.80 -3.89
N SER A 51 -1.62 0.61 -3.76
CA SER A 51 -3.07 0.39 -3.76
C SER A 51 -3.78 1.04 -2.56
N PRO A 52 -3.45 0.72 -1.29
CA PRO A 52 -4.06 1.38 -0.14
C PRO A 52 -3.74 2.87 -0.06
N ILE A 53 -2.56 3.31 -0.53
CA ILE A 53 -2.23 4.73 -0.59
C ILE A 53 -3.17 5.45 -1.56
N CYS A 54 -3.36 4.94 -2.78
CA CYS A 54 -4.31 5.48 -3.75
C CYS A 54 -5.74 5.51 -3.19
N ALA A 55 -6.21 4.42 -2.59
CA ALA A 55 -7.53 4.35 -1.99
C ALA A 55 -7.74 5.45 -0.94
N GLY A 56 -6.76 5.63 -0.04
CA GLY A 56 -6.80 6.63 1.01
C GLY A 56 -6.73 8.07 0.49
N LEU A 57 -5.76 8.38 -0.36
CA LEU A 57 -5.53 9.74 -0.87
C LEU A 57 -6.60 10.20 -1.85
N LEU A 58 -7.08 9.32 -2.74
CA LEU A 58 -7.94 9.74 -3.86
C LEU A 58 -9.43 9.58 -3.54
N PHE A 59 -9.81 8.60 -2.72
CA PHE A 59 -11.22 8.28 -2.51
C PHE A 59 -11.70 8.54 -1.08
N GLY A 60 -10.87 8.35 -0.08
CA GLY A 60 -11.21 8.67 1.30
C GLY A 60 -10.58 7.77 2.34
N ALA A 61 -10.53 8.26 3.57
CA ALA A 61 -9.91 7.57 4.68
C ALA A 61 -10.41 6.12 4.90
N PRO A 62 -11.72 5.84 4.92
CA PRO A 62 -12.19 4.47 5.11
C PRO A 62 -11.73 3.52 4.00
N ALA A 63 -11.72 3.96 2.74
CA ALA A 63 -11.28 3.13 1.63
C ALA A 63 -9.80 2.75 1.75
N GLY A 64 -8.92 3.69 2.14
CA GLY A 64 -7.50 3.43 2.35
C GLY A 64 -7.26 2.43 3.49
N ILE A 65 -7.95 2.59 4.61
CA ILE A 65 -7.84 1.69 5.76
C ILE A 65 -8.31 0.27 5.39
N ILE A 66 -9.46 0.15 4.73
CA ILE A 66 -9.99 -1.16 4.30
C ILE A 66 -9.03 -1.84 3.32
N ALA A 67 -8.53 -1.11 2.32
CA ALA A 67 -7.57 -1.65 1.36
C ALA A 67 -6.26 -2.09 2.03
N GLY A 68 -5.75 -1.30 2.98
CA GLY A 68 -4.56 -1.63 3.76
C GLY A 68 -4.76 -2.87 4.64
N LEU A 69 -5.90 -3.01 5.29
CA LEU A 69 -6.25 -4.19 6.09
C LEU A 69 -6.32 -5.44 5.22
N ILE A 70 -7.02 -5.39 4.07
CA ILE A 70 -7.14 -6.53 3.15
C ILE A 70 -5.75 -6.96 2.66
N GLY A 71 -4.95 -6.02 2.14
CA GLY A 71 -3.61 -6.31 1.62
C GLY A 71 -2.63 -6.76 2.71
N GLY A 72 -2.70 -6.19 3.91
CA GLY A 72 -1.85 -6.57 5.03
C GLY A 72 -2.19 -7.94 5.59
N VAL A 73 -3.48 -8.28 5.72
CA VAL A 73 -3.93 -9.61 6.14
C VAL A 73 -3.56 -10.66 5.10
N GLU A 74 -3.82 -10.40 3.83
CA GLU A 74 -3.38 -11.29 2.74
C GLU A 74 -1.87 -11.52 2.80
N ARG A 75 -1.07 -10.46 2.91
CA ARG A 75 0.38 -10.57 2.98
C ARG A 75 0.86 -11.42 4.17
N TRP A 76 0.13 -11.40 5.27
CA TRP A 76 0.41 -12.28 6.40
C TRP A 76 0.27 -13.76 6.05
N PHE A 77 -0.73 -14.10 5.23
CA PHE A 77 -0.99 -15.49 4.82
C PHE A 77 -0.26 -15.90 3.54
N ALA A 78 0.19 -14.95 2.72
CA ALA A 78 0.86 -15.23 1.44
C ALA A 78 2.10 -16.12 1.54
N VAL A 79 2.73 -16.19 2.70
CA VAL A 79 3.86 -17.10 2.96
C VAL A 79 3.47 -18.58 2.90
N LEU A 80 2.18 -18.91 3.03
CA LEU A 80 1.71 -20.30 3.00
C LEU A 80 1.76 -20.88 1.57
N TRP A 81 1.74 -20.00 0.54
CA TRP A 81 1.77 -20.39 -0.87
C TRP A 81 2.82 -19.67 -1.71
N GLY A 82 3.63 -18.83 -1.08
CA GLY A 82 4.60 -18.01 -1.76
C GLY A 82 5.95 -17.90 -1.06
N ALA A 83 6.66 -16.86 -1.40
CA ALA A 83 7.92 -16.46 -0.79
C ALA A 83 7.70 -15.29 0.22
N GLY A 84 8.79 -14.76 0.77
CA GLY A 84 8.74 -13.57 1.61
C GLY A 84 8.55 -13.85 3.09
N GLN A 85 8.95 -15.03 3.55
CA GLN A 85 8.88 -15.43 4.97
C GLN A 85 9.60 -14.44 5.88
N TYR A 86 10.80 -14.03 5.50
CA TYR A 86 11.65 -13.13 6.29
C TYR A 86 10.99 -11.75 6.51
N THR A 87 10.34 -11.20 5.49
CA THR A 87 9.71 -9.87 5.53
C THR A 87 8.22 -9.91 5.87
N ARG A 88 7.68 -11.07 6.27
CA ARG A 88 6.25 -11.27 6.54
C ARG A 88 5.65 -10.21 7.45
N LEU A 89 6.22 -10.05 8.65
CA LEU A 89 5.72 -9.13 9.67
C LEU A 89 5.85 -7.66 9.22
N ALA A 90 7.05 -7.28 8.74
CA ALA A 90 7.30 -5.93 8.25
C ALA A 90 6.33 -5.54 7.14
N CYS A 91 6.23 -6.37 6.11
CA CYS A 91 5.38 -6.09 4.96
C CYS A 91 3.89 -6.05 5.31
N SER A 92 3.40 -6.95 6.18
CA SER A 92 1.99 -6.95 6.58
C SER A 92 1.62 -5.68 7.34
N ILE A 93 2.43 -5.29 8.33
CA ILE A 93 2.20 -4.07 9.11
C ILE A 93 2.33 -2.83 8.23
N SER A 94 3.38 -2.75 7.38
CA SER A 94 3.60 -1.60 6.52
C SER A 94 2.46 -1.35 5.54
N THR A 95 1.86 -2.39 4.98
CA THR A 95 0.70 -2.25 4.08
C THR A 95 -0.53 -1.69 4.82
N VAL A 96 -0.78 -2.13 6.04
CA VAL A 96 -1.85 -1.54 6.87
C VAL A 96 -1.54 -0.07 7.17
N LEU A 97 -0.31 0.22 7.60
CA LEU A 97 0.14 1.58 7.90
C LEU A 97 0.08 2.49 6.67
N ALA A 98 0.37 1.99 5.47
CA ALA A 98 0.27 2.74 4.22
C ALA A 98 -1.15 3.28 4.00
N GLY A 99 -2.18 2.43 4.20
CA GLY A 99 -3.58 2.85 4.10
C GLY A 99 -3.98 3.84 5.20
N VAL A 100 -3.56 3.61 6.44
CA VAL A 100 -3.82 4.50 7.58
C VAL A 100 -3.12 5.86 7.39
N PHE A 101 -1.86 5.86 6.99
CA PHE A 101 -1.08 7.08 6.77
C PHE A 101 -1.69 7.94 5.65
N ALA A 102 -2.06 7.33 4.53
CA ALA A 102 -2.78 8.01 3.46
C ALA A 102 -4.11 8.61 3.94
N ALA A 103 -4.86 7.88 4.76
CA ALA A 103 -6.10 8.34 5.36
C ALA A 103 -5.91 9.56 6.28
N VAL A 104 -4.89 9.51 7.13
CA VAL A 104 -4.51 10.60 8.04
C VAL A 104 -4.10 11.85 7.26
N LEU A 105 -3.21 11.71 6.27
CA LEU A 105 -2.80 12.84 5.43
C LEU A 105 -3.98 13.45 4.69
N ARG A 106 -4.86 12.65 4.11
CA ARG A 106 -6.05 13.16 3.44
C ARG A 106 -6.94 13.99 4.36
N LYS A 107 -7.14 13.54 5.60
CA LYS A 107 -7.99 14.21 6.55
C LYS A 107 -7.36 15.50 7.09
N PHE A 108 -6.11 15.43 7.54
CA PHE A 108 -5.48 16.51 8.31
C PHE A 108 -4.63 17.47 7.46
N MET A 109 -4.09 17.02 6.34
CA MET A 109 -3.21 17.83 5.50
C MET A 109 -3.91 18.33 4.23
N PHE A 110 -4.88 17.59 3.72
CA PHE A 110 -5.56 17.89 2.46
C PHE A 110 -7.05 18.23 2.61
N ASP A 111 -7.56 18.43 3.83
CA ASP A 111 -8.97 18.79 4.09
C ASP A 111 -9.98 17.88 3.36
N ASN A 112 -9.71 16.58 3.29
CA ASN A 112 -10.47 15.59 2.52
C ASN A 112 -10.52 15.84 1.00
N LYS A 113 -9.71 16.73 0.46
CA LYS A 113 -9.59 16.97 -0.98
C LYS A 113 -8.56 16.03 -1.60
N LYS A 114 -8.67 15.84 -2.92
CA LYS A 114 -7.67 15.09 -3.70
C LYS A 114 -6.36 15.90 -3.72
N PRO A 115 -5.22 15.31 -3.29
CA PRO A 115 -3.93 15.99 -3.34
C PRO A 115 -3.44 16.13 -4.78
N LYS A 116 -2.49 17.04 -5.00
CA LYS A 116 -1.78 17.18 -6.27
C LYS A 116 -0.78 16.04 -6.44
N TRP A 117 -0.43 15.72 -7.68
CA TRP A 117 0.42 14.59 -8.05
C TRP A 117 1.76 14.51 -7.26
N TYR A 118 2.40 15.66 -7.00
CA TYR A 118 3.67 15.68 -6.26
C TYR A 118 3.52 15.34 -4.77
N TYR A 119 2.36 15.61 -4.16
CA TYR A 119 2.06 15.12 -2.81
C TYR A 119 1.79 13.62 -2.82
N CYS A 120 1.17 13.11 -3.88
CA CYS A 120 0.99 11.67 -4.08
C CYS A 120 2.34 10.96 -4.16
N LEU A 121 3.26 11.48 -4.99
CA LEU A 121 4.63 10.99 -5.11
C LEU A 121 5.35 11.01 -3.75
N ALA A 122 5.36 12.16 -3.07
CA ALA A 122 6.03 12.31 -1.77
C ALA A 122 5.46 11.36 -0.71
N THR A 123 4.12 11.23 -0.63
CA THR A 123 3.48 10.33 0.33
C THR A 123 3.90 8.89 0.09
N ALA A 124 3.87 8.41 -1.15
CA ALA A 124 4.25 7.05 -1.47
C ALA A 124 5.74 6.80 -1.19
N THR A 125 6.62 7.74 -1.56
CA THR A 125 8.05 7.65 -1.27
C THR A 125 8.31 7.55 0.24
N ILE A 126 7.70 8.41 1.05
CA ILE A 126 7.85 8.39 2.51
C ILE A 126 7.32 7.08 3.08
N THR A 127 6.17 6.61 2.61
CA THR A 127 5.57 5.35 3.07
C THR A 127 6.51 4.17 2.78
N GLU A 128 7.10 4.10 1.60
CA GLU A 128 8.06 3.05 1.24
C GLU A 128 9.36 3.13 2.06
N VAL A 129 9.85 4.33 2.36
CA VAL A 129 11.01 4.48 3.25
C VAL A 129 10.67 3.97 4.66
N ILE A 130 9.48 4.27 5.18
CA ILE A 130 9.01 3.71 6.45
C ILE A 130 8.90 2.20 6.37
N HIS A 131 8.40 1.64 5.26
CA HIS A 131 8.34 0.20 5.04
C HIS A 131 9.74 -0.45 5.12
N MET A 132 10.74 0.13 4.46
CA MET A 132 12.12 -0.35 4.54
C MET A 132 12.66 -0.29 5.98
N LEU A 133 12.35 0.76 6.73
CA LEU A 133 12.70 0.87 8.14
C LEU A 133 12.04 -0.22 8.99
N MET A 134 10.78 -0.58 8.70
CA MET A 134 10.06 -1.65 9.40
C MET A 134 10.74 -3.01 9.22
N ILE A 135 11.43 -3.26 8.09
CA ILE A 135 12.20 -4.50 7.91
C ILE A 135 13.33 -4.58 8.95
N PHE A 136 14.03 -3.49 9.22
CA PHE A 136 15.04 -3.44 10.28
C PHE A 136 14.43 -3.60 11.68
N LEU A 137 13.35 -2.87 11.95
CA LEU A 137 12.71 -2.90 13.27
C LEU A 137 12.15 -4.28 13.65
N THR A 138 11.68 -5.03 12.66
CA THR A 138 11.13 -6.38 12.89
C THR A 138 12.19 -7.48 12.87
N ASN A 139 13.44 -7.18 12.44
CA ASN A 139 14.52 -8.16 12.31
C ASN A 139 15.82 -7.64 12.95
N MET A 140 15.73 -6.99 14.11
CA MET A 140 16.89 -6.38 14.81
C MET A 140 17.98 -7.39 15.16
N THR A 141 17.62 -8.65 15.37
CA THR A 141 18.58 -9.73 15.70
C THR A 141 19.43 -10.17 14.51
N ASP A 142 18.99 -9.85 13.28
CA ASP A 142 19.70 -10.19 12.04
C ASP A 142 19.79 -8.97 11.10
N ALA A 143 20.42 -7.92 11.60
CA ALA A 143 20.57 -6.65 10.88
C ALA A 143 21.34 -6.80 9.55
N ARG A 144 22.24 -7.78 9.43
CA ARG A 144 23.00 -8.02 8.19
C ARG A 144 22.08 -8.51 7.05
N THR A 145 21.25 -9.49 7.33
CA THR A 145 20.26 -9.98 6.36
C THR A 145 19.22 -8.91 6.05
N ALA A 146 18.72 -8.19 7.06
CA ALA A 146 17.81 -7.06 6.86
C ALA A 146 18.40 -5.99 5.92
N PHE A 147 19.69 -5.65 6.08
CA PHE A 147 20.37 -4.70 5.20
C PHE A 147 20.46 -5.21 3.76
N SER A 148 20.77 -6.49 3.57
CA SER A 148 20.84 -7.11 2.24
C SER A 148 19.48 -7.01 1.52
N PHE A 149 18.38 -7.32 2.21
CA PHE A 149 17.04 -7.19 1.66
C PHE A 149 16.67 -5.76 1.31
N VAL A 150 16.89 -4.83 2.24
CA VAL A 150 16.59 -3.40 2.00
C VAL A 150 17.39 -2.88 0.81
N ARG A 151 18.68 -3.23 0.70
CA ARG A 151 19.53 -2.82 -0.43
C ARG A 151 18.98 -3.33 -1.77
N THR A 152 18.46 -4.55 -1.81
CA THR A 152 17.93 -5.17 -3.04
C THR A 152 16.55 -4.64 -3.40
N CYS A 153 15.67 -4.47 -2.41
CA CYS A 153 14.25 -4.20 -2.64
C CYS A 153 13.88 -2.72 -2.63
N SER A 154 14.66 -1.85 -1.94
CA SER A 154 14.26 -0.47 -1.68
C SER A 154 14.05 0.34 -2.96
N LEU A 155 15.05 0.38 -3.84
CA LEU A 155 14.98 1.19 -5.05
C LEU A 155 13.82 0.80 -5.97
N PRO A 156 13.65 -0.49 -6.35
CA PRO A 156 12.54 -0.88 -7.22
C PRO A 156 11.17 -0.68 -6.54
N MET A 157 11.03 -0.97 -5.26
CA MET A 157 9.74 -0.79 -4.57
C MET A 157 9.38 0.69 -4.41
N ILE A 158 10.32 1.54 -4.00
CA ILE A 158 10.10 2.99 -3.92
C ILE A 158 9.71 3.53 -5.31
N ALA A 159 10.44 3.18 -6.35
CA ALA A 159 10.17 3.68 -7.70
C ALA A 159 8.78 3.26 -8.20
N VAL A 160 8.46 1.96 -8.12
CA VAL A 160 7.20 1.43 -8.67
C VAL A 160 6.00 1.95 -7.89
N ASN A 161 6.02 1.90 -6.55
CA ASN A 161 4.90 2.37 -5.73
C ASN A 161 4.70 3.89 -5.87
N SER A 162 5.80 4.66 -5.83
CA SER A 162 5.71 6.13 -5.94
C SER A 162 5.20 6.58 -7.30
N LEU A 163 5.67 5.98 -8.39
CA LEU A 163 5.17 6.26 -9.74
C LEU A 163 3.71 5.83 -9.92
N ALA A 164 3.33 4.67 -9.41
CA ALA A 164 1.95 4.19 -9.48
C ALA A 164 0.98 5.15 -8.77
N VAL A 165 1.33 5.64 -7.59
CA VAL A 165 0.50 6.59 -6.83
C VAL A 165 0.50 7.98 -7.48
N MET A 166 1.61 8.40 -8.06
CA MET A 166 1.71 9.69 -8.77
C MET A 166 0.80 9.73 -10.00
N LEU A 167 0.73 8.62 -10.74
CA LEU A 167 -0.02 8.53 -12.01
C LEU A 167 -1.53 8.25 -11.82
N ALA A 168 -1.97 7.90 -10.61
CA ALA A 168 -3.36 7.60 -10.28
C ALA A 168 -4.22 8.87 -10.07
#